data_a05188d232c11a52f0c72fe4d989d5df
#
_entry.id   a05188d232c11a52f0c72fe4d989d5df
#
_cell.length_a   1.000
_cell.length_b   1.000
_cell.length_c   1.000
_cell.angle_alpha   90.00
_cell.angle_beta   90.00
_cell.angle_gamma   90.00
#
_symmetry.space_group_name_H-M   'P 1'
#
loop_
_entity.id
_entity.type
_entity.pdbx_description
1 polymer ?
#
loop_
_entity_poly.entity_id
_entity_poly.type
_entity_poly.pdbx_seq_one_letter_code
_entity_poly.pdbx_strand_id
1 'polypeptide(L)'
;NTKIFLGGEVDFMIVKVDGKIPAERLAKLIERLKSEFNVQIQETIGEEYSILGLVGDTSNIDIEHILSLDHVVDVQRIQEPYKRASRKFKPENTIVKIGDLEIGGDTLVMMAGPCAVENEEQVMTIARAVKKAGANMYRGGVVKPRTSPYAFQGMGMAGIELMKKAKAETGLPIVCEVMSIEQLHEFGSHLDMIQVGARNMQNFDLLKEIGKTKIPVLLKRGMSATIEEWLMSAEYILAGGNENVVLCERGIRTYETAYRNVMDLNAVPMLRSLTHLPIVVDSAHGTGKWWMVRDLSRAGVAVGADGLMVEVHHEPDKAFSDGPQSLKPAKFEELMKDVQA
;
A
#
# COMPACT_ATOMS: atom_id res chain seq x y z
N ASN A 1 -26.40 2.28 -14.55
CA ASN A 1 -26.45 3.75 -14.58
C ASN A 1 -25.65 4.31 -13.41
N THR A 2 -24.35 4.39 -13.58
CA THR A 2 -23.42 4.99 -12.62
C THR A 2 -23.42 6.49 -12.90
N LYS A 3 -24.13 7.27 -12.10
CA LYS A 3 -24.00 8.72 -12.11
C LYS A 3 -22.61 9.07 -11.56
N ILE A 4 -21.75 9.57 -12.45
CA ILE A 4 -20.51 10.25 -12.09
C ILE A 4 -20.93 11.55 -11.39
N PHE A 5 -20.66 11.65 -10.09
CA PHE A 5 -20.79 12.91 -9.36
C PHE A 5 -19.64 13.84 -9.79
N LEU A 6 -19.97 14.83 -10.60
CA LEU A 6 -19.11 15.96 -10.91
C LEU A 6 -19.31 17.03 -9.83
N GLY A 7 -18.25 17.33 -9.07
CA GLY A 7 -17.96 18.63 -8.48
C GLY A 7 -18.91 19.10 -7.35
N GLY A 8 -18.77 18.51 -6.16
CA GLY A 8 -19.12 19.08 -4.87
C GLY A 8 -18.22 18.46 -3.82
N GLU A 9 -17.77 19.21 -2.84
CA GLU A 9 -17.13 18.66 -1.66
C GLU A 9 -18.08 17.62 -1.07
N VAL A 10 -17.73 16.35 -1.18
CA VAL A 10 -18.52 15.26 -0.57
C VAL A 10 -18.14 15.24 0.89
N ASP A 11 -18.86 15.98 1.71
CA ASP A 11 -18.73 15.89 3.16
C ASP A 11 -19.05 14.46 3.62
N PHE A 12 -18.28 13.99 4.56
CA PHE A 12 -18.44 12.66 5.12
C PHE A 12 -18.72 12.77 6.62
N MET A 13 -19.69 11.99 7.10
CA MET A 13 -20.02 11.96 8.51
C MET A 13 -19.90 10.54 9.04
N ILE A 14 -19.25 10.40 10.17
CA ILE A 14 -19.16 9.13 10.91
C ILE A 14 -20.19 9.16 12.01
N VAL A 15 -21.03 8.12 12.05
CA VAL A 15 -21.96 7.84 13.15
C VAL A 15 -21.47 6.58 13.86
N LYS A 16 -21.08 6.73 15.11
CA LYS A 16 -20.67 5.64 15.98
C LYS A 16 -21.90 5.10 16.72
N VAL A 17 -22.13 3.81 16.59
CA VAL A 17 -23.30 3.12 17.14
C VAL A 17 -22.83 2.07 18.16
N ASP A 18 -23.57 1.90 19.24
CA ASP A 18 -23.29 0.88 20.26
C ASP A 18 -23.22 -0.52 19.61
N GLY A 19 -22.13 -1.25 19.81
CA GLY A 19 -21.93 -2.59 19.25
C GLY A 19 -22.93 -3.63 19.78
N LYS A 20 -23.62 -3.34 20.87
CA LYS A 20 -24.67 -4.19 21.44
C LYS A 20 -26.05 -3.94 20.81
N ILE A 21 -26.16 -3.06 19.81
CA ILE A 21 -27.40 -2.82 19.09
C ILE A 21 -27.90 -4.11 18.44
N PRO A 22 -29.19 -4.52 18.62
CA PRO A 22 -29.74 -5.64 17.89
C PRO A 22 -29.70 -5.42 16.37
N ALA A 23 -29.33 -6.44 15.58
CA ALA A 23 -29.15 -6.34 14.14
C ALA A 23 -30.39 -5.74 13.41
N GLU A 24 -31.60 -6.08 13.86
CA GLU A 24 -32.84 -5.52 13.31
C GLU A 24 -32.96 -4.00 13.56
N ARG A 25 -32.52 -3.52 14.73
CA ARG A 25 -32.53 -2.09 15.05
C ARG A 25 -31.44 -1.33 14.27
N LEU A 26 -30.25 -1.94 14.11
CA LEU A 26 -29.19 -1.37 13.27
C LEU A 26 -29.67 -1.21 11.83
N ALA A 27 -30.29 -2.25 11.25
CA ALA A 27 -30.85 -2.16 9.90
C ALA A 27 -31.91 -1.04 9.77
N LYS A 28 -32.80 -0.89 10.75
CA LYS A 28 -33.78 0.21 10.77
C LYS A 28 -33.12 1.59 10.86
N LEU A 29 -32.07 1.73 11.66
CA LEU A 29 -31.30 2.97 11.77
C LEU A 29 -30.62 3.31 10.43
N ILE A 30 -30.01 2.34 9.79
CA ILE A 30 -29.37 2.51 8.47
C ILE A 30 -30.37 2.97 7.43
N GLU A 31 -31.51 2.31 7.32
CA GLU A 31 -32.56 2.69 6.36
C GLU A 31 -33.15 4.08 6.65
N ARG A 32 -33.30 4.43 7.92
CA ARG A 32 -33.73 5.77 8.33
C ARG A 32 -32.71 6.83 7.88
N LEU A 33 -31.42 6.65 8.19
CA LEU A 33 -30.37 7.60 7.80
C LEU A 33 -30.27 7.76 6.29
N LYS A 34 -30.37 6.65 5.53
CA LYS A 34 -30.39 6.69 4.05
C LYS A 34 -31.56 7.49 3.52
N SER A 35 -32.76 7.23 4.02
CA SER A 35 -33.98 7.86 3.50
C SER A 35 -34.12 9.31 3.93
N GLU A 36 -33.74 9.65 5.16
CA GLU A 36 -33.88 10.99 5.72
C GLU A 36 -32.88 11.98 5.11
N PHE A 37 -31.63 11.54 4.90
CA PHE A 37 -30.54 12.41 4.46
C PHE A 37 -30.11 12.18 3.01
N ASN A 38 -30.71 11.23 2.30
CA ASN A 38 -30.36 10.88 0.92
C ASN A 38 -28.86 10.59 0.72
N VAL A 39 -28.27 9.84 1.67
CA VAL A 39 -26.86 9.46 1.72
C VAL A 39 -26.68 7.96 1.46
N GLN A 40 -25.50 7.59 0.98
CA GLN A 40 -25.06 6.18 1.02
C GLN A 40 -24.47 5.89 2.38
N ILE A 41 -24.67 4.67 2.89
CA ILE A 41 -24.08 4.25 4.16
C ILE A 41 -23.12 3.09 3.92
N GLN A 42 -21.92 3.27 4.47
CA GLN A 42 -20.92 2.21 4.60
C GLN A 42 -20.88 1.77 6.04
N GLU A 43 -20.97 0.47 6.25
CA GLU A 43 -21.04 -0.14 7.57
C GLU A 43 -19.73 -0.87 7.88
N THR A 44 -19.20 -0.64 9.08
CA THR A 44 -18.12 -1.42 9.66
C THR A 44 -18.60 -1.90 11.02
N ILE A 45 -18.78 -3.21 11.18
CA ILE A 45 -19.25 -3.84 12.43
C ILE A 45 -18.04 -4.17 13.29
N GLY A 46 -18.00 -3.64 14.52
CA GLY A 46 -17.03 -3.98 15.55
C GLY A 46 -17.71 -4.55 16.79
N GLU A 47 -16.95 -5.19 17.68
CA GLU A 47 -17.48 -5.81 18.91
C GLU A 47 -17.98 -4.78 19.92
N GLU A 48 -17.28 -3.67 20.09
CA GLU A 48 -17.65 -2.60 21.04
C GLU A 48 -18.54 -1.54 20.41
N TYR A 49 -18.31 -1.23 19.12
CA TYR A 49 -19.04 -0.22 18.37
C TYR A 49 -19.15 -0.61 16.91
N SER A 50 -20.28 -0.26 16.30
CA SER A 50 -20.42 -0.23 14.85
C SER A 50 -20.23 1.18 14.33
N ILE A 51 -19.61 1.31 13.16
CA ILE A 51 -19.36 2.59 12.48
C ILE A 51 -20.18 2.67 11.21
N LEU A 52 -20.98 3.70 11.10
CA LEU A 52 -21.75 4.02 9.90
C LEU A 52 -21.13 5.26 9.25
N GLY A 53 -20.54 5.08 8.06
CA GLY A 53 -20.04 6.18 7.26
C GLY A 53 -21.12 6.70 6.32
N LEU A 54 -21.60 7.92 6.56
CA LEU A 54 -22.57 8.60 5.68
C LEU A 54 -21.81 9.25 4.54
N VAL A 55 -22.05 8.82 3.31
CA VAL A 55 -21.39 9.29 2.08
C VAL A 55 -22.41 10.06 1.24
N GLY A 56 -22.19 11.34 1.03
CA GLY A 56 -23.09 12.21 0.30
C GLY A 56 -22.90 13.66 0.70
N ASP A 57 -23.87 14.51 0.37
CA ASP A 57 -23.89 15.87 0.89
C ASP A 57 -24.35 15.85 2.35
N THR A 58 -23.37 15.84 3.26
CA THR A 58 -23.64 15.88 4.72
C THR A 58 -23.50 17.28 5.30
N SER A 59 -23.24 18.31 4.48
CA SER A 59 -22.97 19.68 4.92
C SER A 59 -24.09 20.26 5.80
N ASN A 60 -25.34 19.95 5.45
CA ASN A 60 -26.55 20.47 6.10
C ASN A 60 -27.16 19.50 7.13
N ILE A 61 -26.52 18.35 7.42
CA ILE A 61 -27.01 17.40 8.39
C ILE A 61 -26.72 17.92 9.80
N ASP A 62 -27.75 18.03 10.62
CA ASP A 62 -27.60 18.42 12.02
C ASP A 62 -27.03 17.25 12.85
N ILE A 63 -25.84 17.46 13.42
CA ILE A 63 -25.17 16.48 14.27
C ILE A 63 -25.99 16.13 15.51
N GLU A 64 -26.61 17.14 16.14
CA GLU A 64 -27.40 16.96 17.35
C GLU A 64 -28.66 16.10 17.06
N HIS A 65 -29.22 16.23 15.88
CA HIS A 65 -30.33 15.39 15.46
C HIS A 65 -29.93 13.91 15.38
N ILE A 66 -28.79 13.60 14.76
CA ILE A 66 -28.32 12.21 14.66
C ILE A 66 -27.90 11.67 16.06
N LEU A 67 -27.25 12.49 16.89
CA LEU A 67 -26.87 12.12 18.26
C LEU A 67 -28.10 11.78 19.13
N SER A 68 -29.25 12.37 18.83
CA SER A 68 -30.50 12.09 19.56
C SER A 68 -31.16 10.74 19.24
N LEU A 69 -30.65 10.04 18.20
CA LEU A 69 -31.19 8.75 17.79
C LEU A 69 -30.73 7.62 18.74
N ASP A 70 -31.64 6.67 19.01
CA ASP A 70 -31.36 5.53 19.87
C ASP A 70 -30.13 4.76 19.39
N HIS A 71 -29.26 4.37 20.33
CA HIS A 71 -28.01 3.63 20.13
C HIS A 71 -26.89 4.41 19.42
N VAL A 72 -27.06 5.64 19.01
CA VAL A 72 -25.98 6.49 18.53
C VAL A 72 -25.15 6.98 19.72
N VAL A 73 -23.85 6.76 19.68
CA VAL A 73 -22.91 7.09 20.76
C VAL A 73 -22.14 8.37 20.46
N ASP A 74 -21.77 8.58 19.18
CA ASP A 74 -21.01 9.74 18.76
C ASP A 74 -21.25 10.02 17.27
N VAL A 75 -21.14 11.29 16.88
CA VAL A 75 -21.25 11.74 15.48
C VAL A 75 -20.12 12.71 15.18
N GLN A 76 -19.32 12.41 14.16
CA GLN A 76 -18.20 13.26 13.76
C GLN A 76 -18.29 13.61 12.28
N ARG A 77 -18.20 14.90 11.95
CA ARG A 77 -17.98 15.35 10.58
C ARG A 77 -16.51 15.27 10.26
N ILE A 78 -16.14 14.50 9.23
CA ILE A 78 -14.75 14.38 8.81
C ILE A 78 -14.43 15.54 7.86
N GLN A 79 -13.45 16.33 8.26
CA GLN A 79 -12.95 17.47 7.49
C GLN A 79 -11.68 17.13 6.69
N GLU A 80 -11.09 15.92 6.91
CA GLU A 80 -9.95 15.50 6.12
C GLU A 80 -10.37 15.19 4.66
N PRO A 81 -9.52 15.55 3.69
CA PRO A 81 -9.80 15.33 2.27
C PRO A 81 -9.83 13.84 1.87
N TYR A 82 -9.14 12.96 2.61
CA TYR A 82 -9.23 11.50 2.48
C TYR A 82 -10.15 10.93 3.57
N LYS A 83 -11.00 9.98 3.22
CA LYS A 83 -12.08 9.48 4.10
C LYS A 83 -11.92 8.02 4.42
N ARG A 84 -11.95 7.15 3.41
CA ARG A 84 -11.77 5.70 3.59
C ARG A 84 -10.39 5.32 4.10
N ALA A 85 -9.35 6.08 3.75
CA ALA A 85 -8.01 5.91 4.26
C ALA A 85 -7.84 6.40 5.70
N SER A 86 -8.79 7.18 6.24
CA SER A 86 -8.69 7.78 7.57
C SER A 86 -8.90 6.74 8.68
N ARG A 87 -8.08 6.81 9.74
CA ARG A 87 -8.27 6.04 10.96
C ARG A 87 -9.58 6.36 11.68
N LYS A 88 -10.13 7.55 11.48
CA LYS A 88 -11.46 7.90 12.02
C LYS A 88 -12.57 7.08 11.37
N PHE A 89 -12.40 6.72 10.08
CA PHE A 89 -13.35 5.86 9.38
C PHE A 89 -13.23 4.40 9.80
N LYS A 90 -11.97 3.91 9.98
CA LYS A 90 -11.68 2.55 10.43
C LYS A 90 -10.64 2.59 11.55
N PRO A 91 -11.06 2.50 12.81
CA PRO A 91 -10.15 2.55 13.96
C PRO A 91 -9.18 1.38 14.03
N GLU A 92 -9.59 0.18 13.60
CA GLU A 92 -8.79 -1.03 13.60
C GLU A 92 -7.79 -1.03 12.44
N ASN A 93 -6.61 -1.62 12.64
CA ASN A 93 -5.63 -1.78 11.58
C ASN A 93 -6.17 -2.67 10.46
N THR A 94 -5.90 -2.27 9.22
CA THR A 94 -6.15 -3.13 8.07
C THR A 94 -5.06 -4.18 7.98
N ILE A 95 -5.45 -5.43 7.80
CA ILE A 95 -4.57 -6.55 7.49
C ILE A 95 -4.81 -6.93 6.03
N VAL A 96 -3.78 -6.80 5.21
CA VAL A 96 -3.83 -7.20 3.78
C VAL A 96 -3.32 -8.62 3.65
N LYS A 97 -4.18 -9.51 3.13
CA LYS A 97 -3.88 -10.95 3.00
C LYS A 97 -3.42 -11.30 1.58
N ILE A 98 -2.36 -12.09 1.50
CA ILE A 98 -1.83 -12.68 0.25
C ILE A 98 -1.61 -14.18 0.51
N GLY A 99 -2.60 -15.00 0.21
CA GLY A 99 -2.63 -16.38 0.69
C GLY A 99 -2.60 -16.42 2.22
N ASP A 100 -1.62 -17.11 2.79
CA ASP A 100 -1.43 -17.20 4.25
C ASP A 100 -0.59 -16.05 4.83
N LEU A 101 -0.05 -15.16 3.97
CA LEU A 101 0.73 -14.02 4.40
C LEU A 101 -0.18 -12.85 4.78
N GLU A 102 0.10 -12.22 5.93
CA GLU A 102 -0.61 -11.04 6.44
C GLU A 102 0.34 -9.84 6.53
N ILE A 103 0.00 -8.73 5.85
CA ILE A 103 0.72 -7.45 5.96
C ILE A 103 -0.09 -6.54 6.86
N GLY A 104 0.50 -6.06 7.95
CA GLY A 104 -0.21 -5.30 8.99
C GLY A 104 -0.68 -6.17 10.16
N GLY A 105 -0.36 -7.48 10.15
CA GLY A 105 -0.52 -8.40 11.27
C GLY A 105 0.69 -8.37 12.24
N ASP A 106 0.86 -9.45 12.98
CA ASP A 106 1.87 -9.55 14.04
C ASP A 106 3.30 -9.85 13.53
N THR A 107 3.46 -10.12 12.23
CA THR A 107 4.76 -10.49 11.64
C THR A 107 5.27 -9.45 10.67
N LEU A 108 6.56 -9.13 10.78
CA LEU A 108 7.24 -8.26 9.82
C LEU A 108 7.34 -8.95 8.45
N VAL A 109 6.83 -8.31 7.40
CA VAL A 109 6.90 -8.85 6.03
C VAL A 109 8.14 -8.33 5.30
N MET A 110 8.95 -9.24 4.78
CA MET A 110 10.14 -8.92 3.99
C MET A 110 9.89 -9.19 2.50
N MET A 111 9.91 -8.12 1.69
CA MET A 111 9.82 -8.16 0.23
C MET A 111 11.23 -7.99 -0.35
N ALA A 112 11.78 -9.03 -0.97
CA ALA A 112 13.16 -9.01 -1.47
C ALA A 112 13.27 -9.57 -2.89
N GLY A 113 14.18 -9.03 -3.69
CA GLY A 113 14.44 -9.46 -5.07
C GLY A 113 15.14 -8.37 -5.89
N PRO A 114 15.36 -8.58 -7.19
CA PRO A 114 16.10 -7.63 -8.02
C PRO A 114 15.31 -6.35 -8.31
N CYS A 115 16.00 -5.26 -8.59
CA CYS A 115 15.38 -4.04 -9.12
C CYS A 115 14.69 -4.33 -10.46
N ALA A 116 15.40 -4.95 -11.39
CA ALA A 116 14.90 -5.38 -12.69
C ALA A 116 15.02 -6.88 -12.87
N VAL A 117 14.03 -7.49 -13.50
CA VAL A 117 14.11 -8.86 -14.01
C VAL A 117 14.92 -8.81 -15.33
N GLU A 118 16.05 -9.54 -15.39
CA GLU A 118 17.00 -9.44 -16.47
C GLU A 118 17.13 -10.73 -17.30
N ASN A 119 17.13 -11.87 -16.62
CA ASN A 119 17.20 -13.20 -17.24
C ASN A 119 16.82 -14.30 -16.21
N GLU A 120 16.68 -15.53 -16.68
CA GLU A 120 16.27 -16.67 -15.85
C GLU A 120 17.30 -17.00 -14.75
N GLU A 121 18.59 -16.99 -15.07
CA GLU A 121 19.65 -17.29 -14.11
C GLU A 121 19.63 -16.31 -12.94
N GLN A 122 19.56 -15.01 -13.21
CA GLN A 122 19.44 -13.97 -12.20
C GLN A 122 18.22 -14.19 -11.32
N VAL A 123 17.04 -14.34 -11.93
CA VAL A 123 15.77 -14.50 -11.21
C VAL A 123 15.82 -15.70 -10.27
N MET A 124 16.21 -16.87 -10.77
CA MET A 124 16.21 -18.11 -9.99
C MET A 124 17.28 -18.10 -8.89
N THR A 125 18.46 -17.57 -9.18
CA THR A 125 19.56 -17.44 -8.19
C THR A 125 19.13 -16.54 -7.02
N ILE A 126 18.54 -15.38 -7.32
CA ILE A 126 18.10 -14.43 -6.30
C ILE A 126 16.90 -14.99 -5.53
N ALA A 127 15.90 -15.57 -6.23
CA ALA A 127 14.70 -16.10 -5.57
C ALA A 127 15.03 -17.19 -4.55
N ARG A 128 15.92 -18.13 -4.90
CA ARG A 128 16.41 -19.16 -3.98
C ARG A 128 17.12 -18.56 -2.78
N ALA A 129 18.01 -17.58 -3.02
CA ALA A 129 18.80 -16.95 -1.97
C ALA A 129 17.89 -16.19 -0.98
N VAL A 130 16.96 -15.36 -1.46
CA VAL A 130 16.07 -14.60 -0.57
C VAL A 130 15.08 -15.50 0.16
N LYS A 131 14.57 -16.56 -0.47
CA LYS A 131 13.74 -17.58 0.19
C LYS A 131 14.50 -18.26 1.33
N LYS A 132 15.72 -18.72 1.06
CA LYS A 132 16.57 -19.35 2.07
C LYS A 132 16.85 -18.44 3.26
N ALA A 133 17.03 -17.14 3.02
CA ALA A 133 17.26 -16.14 4.05
C ALA A 133 16.00 -15.75 4.84
N GLY A 134 14.80 -16.19 4.43
CA GLY A 134 13.56 -15.96 5.15
C GLY A 134 12.68 -14.80 4.60
N ALA A 135 12.90 -14.37 3.36
CA ALA A 135 11.96 -13.44 2.71
C ALA A 135 10.56 -14.05 2.59
N ASN A 136 9.54 -13.20 2.70
CA ASN A 136 8.12 -13.58 2.61
C ASN A 136 7.55 -13.38 1.20
N MET A 137 8.09 -12.43 0.44
CA MET A 137 7.65 -12.12 -0.93
C MET A 137 8.85 -11.90 -1.85
N TYR A 138 8.68 -12.25 -3.13
CA TYR A 138 9.65 -11.96 -4.18
C TYR A 138 9.24 -10.71 -4.96
N ARG A 139 10.11 -9.70 -4.99
CA ARG A 139 9.89 -8.47 -5.77
C ARG A 139 10.77 -8.44 -7.00
N GLY A 140 10.28 -7.87 -8.10
CA GLY A 140 11.05 -7.64 -9.32
C GLY A 140 10.30 -6.73 -10.29
N GLY A 141 11.00 -5.85 -10.98
CA GLY A 141 10.41 -4.99 -12.02
C GLY A 141 10.59 -5.60 -13.40
N VAL A 142 9.49 -5.93 -14.09
CA VAL A 142 9.53 -6.46 -15.46
C VAL A 142 9.43 -5.36 -16.52
N VAL A 143 8.98 -4.17 -16.13
CA VAL A 143 9.01 -2.93 -16.91
C VAL A 143 9.70 -1.86 -16.09
N LYS A 144 10.49 -1.01 -16.72
CA LYS A 144 11.31 -0.01 -16.02
C LYS A 144 11.01 1.40 -16.54
N PRO A 145 10.56 2.33 -15.66
CA PRO A 145 10.45 3.73 -16.02
C PRO A 145 11.85 4.35 -16.14
N ARG A 146 12.26 4.69 -17.34
CA ARG A 146 13.59 5.24 -17.62
C ARG A 146 13.52 6.67 -18.13
N THR A 147 14.46 7.50 -17.67
CA THR A 147 14.66 8.86 -18.21
C THR A 147 15.25 8.82 -19.61
N SER A 148 16.09 7.81 -19.90
CA SER A 148 16.66 7.61 -21.23
C SER A 148 15.93 6.49 -21.97
N PRO A 149 15.49 6.72 -23.22
CA PRO A 149 14.86 5.69 -24.04
C PRO A 149 15.86 4.58 -24.47
N TYR A 150 17.15 4.81 -24.32
CA TYR A 150 18.21 3.84 -24.66
C TYR A 150 18.58 2.91 -23.50
N ALA A 151 18.08 3.19 -22.29
CA ALA A 151 18.30 2.31 -21.14
C ALA A 151 17.42 1.04 -21.23
N PHE A 152 17.80 0.00 -20.51
CA PHE A 152 17.01 -1.24 -20.42
C PHE A 152 15.57 -0.95 -19.97
N GLN A 153 14.59 -1.29 -20.81
CA GLN A 153 13.17 -1.00 -20.61
C GLN A 153 12.43 -2.09 -19.83
N GLY A 154 13.07 -3.24 -19.59
CA GLY A 154 12.46 -4.41 -18.96
C GLY A 154 12.13 -5.52 -19.97
N MET A 155 11.60 -6.63 -19.47
CA MET A 155 11.26 -7.83 -20.25
C MET A 155 9.76 -7.99 -20.51
N GLY A 156 8.90 -7.15 -19.92
CA GLY A 156 7.44 -7.30 -20.07
C GLY A 156 6.93 -8.67 -19.64
N MET A 157 6.03 -9.26 -20.44
CA MET A 157 5.46 -10.59 -20.16
C MET A 157 6.49 -11.70 -20.01
N ALA A 158 7.59 -11.68 -20.76
CA ALA A 158 8.67 -12.65 -20.58
C ALA A 158 9.24 -12.61 -19.16
N GLY A 159 9.35 -11.42 -18.57
CA GLY A 159 9.76 -11.25 -17.17
C GLY A 159 8.72 -11.76 -16.19
N ILE A 160 7.43 -11.58 -16.45
CA ILE A 160 6.34 -12.17 -15.66
C ILE A 160 6.45 -13.69 -15.61
N GLU A 161 6.68 -14.34 -16.76
CA GLU A 161 6.85 -15.80 -16.80
C GLU A 161 8.06 -16.28 -15.97
N LEU A 162 9.16 -15.51 -15.96
CA LEU A 162 10.29 -15.82 -15.09
C LEU A 162 9.94 -15.65 -13.59
N MET A 163 9.20 -14.62 -13.22
CA MET A 163 8.73 -14.45 -11.84
C MET A 163 7.77 -15.57 -11.42
N LYS A 164 6.90 -16.04 -12.32
CA LYS A 164 6.01 -17.19 -12.07
C LYS A 164 6.81 -18.47 -11.85
N LYS A 165 7.89 -18.70 -12.60
CA LYS A 165 8.81 -19.83 -12.35
C LYS A 165 9.43 -19.72 -10.96
N ALA A 166 9.91 -18.54 -10.56
CA ALA A 166 10.46 -18.31 -9.23
C ALA A 166 9.42 -18.60 -8.14
N LYS A 167 8.18 -18.12 -8.30
CA LYS A 167 7.07 -18.40 -7.40
C LYS A 167 6.79 -19.90 -7.31
N ALA A 168 6.72 -20.61 -8.44
CA ALA A 168 6.45 -22.04 -8.47
C ALA A 168 7.51 -22.86 -7.72
N GLU A 169 8.78 -22.46 -7.81
CA GLU A 169 9.88 -23.17 -7.13
C GLU A 169 9.98 -22.80 -5.63
N THR A 170 9.81 -21.53 -5.30
CA THR A 170 10.10 -21.02 -3.92
C THR A 170 8.86 -20.90 -3.04
N GLY A 171 7.67 -20.89 -3.64
CA GLY A 171 6.41 -20.58 -2.95
C GLY A 171 6.27 -19.12 -2.54
N LEU A 172 7.19 -18.22 -2.93
CA LEU A 172 7.11 -16.80 -2.60
C LEU A 172 6.05 -16.10 -3.47
N PRO A 173 5.05 -15.43 -2.88
CA PRO A 173 4.18 -14.53 -3.61
C PRO A 173 4.99 -13.45 -4.33
N ILE A 174 4.52 -13.00 -5.50
CA ILE A 174 5.23 -12.05 -6.34
C ILE A 174 4.59 -10.66 -6.31
N VAL A 175 5.43 -9.63 -6.19
CA VAL A 175 5.05 -8.22 -6.31
C VAL A 175 5.83 -7.57 -7.46
N CYS A 176 5.10 -6.92 -8.37
CA CYS A 176 5.68 -6.26 -9.53
C CYS A 176 4.99 -4.92 -9.82
N GLU A 177 5.76 -3.98 -10.37
CA GLU A 177 5.25 -2.67 -10.75
C GLU A 177 4.39 -2.74 -12.02
N VAL A 178 3.26 -2.05 -11.98
CA VAL A 178 2.37 -1.78 -13.10
C VAL A 178 2.34 -0.27 -13.33
N MET A 179 2.62 0.18 -14.56
CA MET A 179 2.79 1.59 -14.88
C MET A 179 1.65 2.17 -15.73
N SER A 180 0.83 1.33 -16.35
CA SER A 180 -0.29 1.75 -17.20
C SER A 180 -1.49 0.81 -17.07
N ILE A 181 -2.63 1.27 -17.58
CA ILE A 181 -3.87 0.47 -17.60
C ILE A 181 -3.69 -0.76 -18.51
N GLU A 182 -2.98 -0.62 -19.63
CA GLU A 182 -2.69 -1.73 -20.54
C GLU A 182 -1.89 -2.82 -19.81
N GLN A 183 -0.86 -2.43 -19.06
CA GLN A 183 -0.07 -3.37 -18.26
C GLN A 183 -0.88 -4.02 -17.14
N LEU A 184 -1.81 -3.27 -16.53
CA LEU A 184 -2.73 -3.85 -15.55
C LEU A 184 -3.58 -4.97 -16.17
N HIS A 185 -4.09 -4.76 -17.37
CA HIS A 185 -4.89 -5.77 -18.07
C HIS A 185 -4.04 -6.93 -18.58
N GLU A 186 -2.80 -6.66 -19.03
CA GLU A 186 -1.92 -7.68 -19.59
C GLU A 186 -1.40 -8.67 -18.54
N PHE A 187 -0.89 -8.17 -17.41
CA PHE A 187 -0.24 -9.04 -16.44
C PHE A 187 -0.66 -8.85 -14.97
N GLY A 188 -1.57 -7.92 -14.68
CA GLY A 188 -2.02 -7.71 -13.30
C GLY A 188 -2.58 -8.98 -12.64
N SER A 189 -3.34 -9.80 -13.38
CA SER A 189 -3.91 -11.06 -12.88
C SER A 189 -2.86 -12.16 -12.57
N HIS A 190 -1.64 -11.99 -13.03
CA HIS A 190 -0.53 -12.91 -12.73
C HIS A 190 0.23 -12.55 -11.44
N LEU A 191 -0.08 -11.40 -10.86
CA LEU A 191 0.59 -10.87 -9.68
C LEU A 191 -0.21 -11.17 -8.40
N ASP A 192 0.50 -11.42 -7.30
CA ASP A 192 -0.12 -11.51 -5.98
C ASP A 192 -0.28 -10.13 -5.33
N MET A 193 0.55 -9.17 -5.75
CA MET A 193 0.47 -7.77 -5.35
C MET A 193 0.95 -6.88 -6.49
N ILE A 194 0.19 -5.83 -6.79
CA ILE A 194 0.57 -4.78 -7.73
C ILE A 194 1.37 -3.73 -6.97
N GLN A 195 2.53 -3.33 -7.48
CA GLN A 195 3.21 -2.12 -7.03
C GLN A 195 2.83 -0.95 -7.93
N VAL A 196 2.41 0.16 -7.32
CA VAL A 196 2.34 1.48 -7.96
C VAL A 196 3.61 2.23 -7.59
N GLY A 197 4.46 2.51 -8.57
CA GLY A 197 5.72 3.20 -8.35
C GLY A 197 5.54 4.67 -7.98
N ALA A 198 6.55 5.26 -7.34
CA ALA A 198 6.51 6.64 -6.85
C ALA A 198 6.17 7.69 -7.94
N ARG A 199 6.58 7.44 -9.20
CA ARG A 199 6.28 8.32 -10.34
C ARG A 199 4.82 8.23 -10.79
N ASN A 200 4.11 7.15 -10.43
CA ASN A 200 2.71 6.89 -10.75
C ASN A 200 1.77 7.07 -9.56
N MET A 201 2.26 7.58 -8.41
CA MET A 201 1.42 7.81 -7.24
C MET A 201 0.19 8.68 -7.57
N GLN A 202 0.35 9.66 -8.45
CA GLN A 202 -0.71 10.57 -8.89
C GLN A 202 -1.27 10.25 -10.28
N ASN A 203 -1.01 9.06 -10.80
CA ASN A 203 -1.68 8.57 -12.01
C ASN A 203 -3.09 8.10 -11.66
N PHE A 204 -3.98 9.06 -11.44
CA PHE A 204 -5.33 8.81 -10.91
C PHE A 204 -6.16 7.89 -11.79
N ASP A 205 -5.95 7.89 -13.11
CA ASP A 205 -6.66 6.98 -14.00
C ASP A 205 -6.22 5.52 -13.78
N LEU A 206 -4.92 5.29 -13.60
CA LEU A 206 -4.40 3.98 -13.21
C LEU A 206 -4.92 3.56 -11.82
N LEU A 207 -4.92 4.48 -10.84
CA LEU A 207 -5.41 4.19 -9.49
C LEU A 207 -6.90 3.82 -9.49
N LYS A 208 -7.73 4.50 -10.28
CA LYS A 208 -9.15 4.16 -10.45
C LYS A 208 -9.34 2.75 -11.02
N GLU A 209 -8.55 2.37 -12.04
CA GLU A 209 -8.64 1.02 -12.62
C GLU A 209 -8.17 -0.05 -11.63
N ILE A 210 -7.05 0.17 -10.93
CA ILE A 210 -6.57 -0.71 -9.85
C ILE A 210 -7.63 -0.83 -8.74
N GLY A 211 -8.30 0.26 -8.40
CA GLY A 211 -9.40 0.28 -7.42
C GLY A 211 -10.57 -0.64 -7.75
N LYS A 212 -10.82 -0.92 -9.04
CA LYS A 212 -11.85 -1.87 -9.47
C LYS A 212 -11.45 -3.34 -9.28
N THR A 213 -10.18 -3.62 -9.06
CA THR A 213 -9.66 -4.97 -8.81
C THR A 213 -9.76 -5.33 -7.33
N LYS A 214 -9.42 -6.59 -6.98
CA LYS A 214 -9.23 -7.02 -5.59
C LYS A 214 -7.77 -7.40 -5.30
N ILE A 215 -6.89 -7.17 -6.27
CA ILE A 215 -5.47 -7.49 -6.14
C ILE A 215 -4.85 -6.54 -5.11
N PRO A 216 -4.11 -7.05 -4.11
CA PRO A 216 -3.37 -6.20 -3.17
C PRO A 216 -2.46 -5.19 -3.86
N VAL A 217 -2.36 -3.99 -3.30
CA VAL A 217 -1.62 -2.87 -3.90
C VAL A 217 -0.58 -2.33 -2.94
N LEU A 218 0.66 -2.25 -3.38
CA LEU A 218 1.74 -1.52 -2.71
C LEU A 218 1.87 -0.13 -3.35
N LEU A 219 1.37 0.89 -2.67
CA LEU A 219 1.39 2.27 -3.16
C LEU A 219 2.62 3.01 -2.61
N LYS A 220 3.61 3.25 -3.47
CA LYS A 220 4.82 3.99 -3.11
C LYS A 220 4.58 5.49 -3.08
N ARG A 221 5.10 6.15 -2.03
CA ARG A 221 5.08 7.59 -1.90
C ARG A 221 5.84 8.28 -3.03
N GLY A 222 5.26 9.32 -3.62
CA GLY A 222 5.95 10.19 -4.56
C GLY A 222 7.13 10.93 -3.91
N MET A 223 8.19 11.17 -4.69
CA MET A 223 9.45 11.76 -4.18
C MET A 223 9.31 13.18 -3.62
N SER A 224 8.25 13.89 -3.98
CA SER A 224 7.95 15.25 -3.50
C SER A 224 6.52 15.34 -2.94
N ALA A 225 5.90 14.19 -2.63
CA ALA A 225 4.54 14.12 -2.15
C ALA A 225 4.46 14.31 -0.63
N THR A 226 3.49 15.11 -0.20
CA THR A 226 3.10 15.18 1.21
C THR A 226 2.42 13.88 1.67
N ILE A 227 2.28 13.69 2.97
CA ILE A 227 1.52 12.57 3.53
C ILE A 227 0.05 12.64 3.09
N GLU A 228 -0.52 13.85 3.05
CA GLU A 228 -1.90 14.07 2.62
C GLU A 228 -2.12 13.68 1.16
N GLU A 229 -1.26 14.13 0.24
CA GLU A 229 -1.32 13.74 -1.18
C GLU A 229 -1.20 12.22 -1.37
N TRP A 230 -0.37 11.58 -0.53
CA TRP A 230 -0.22 10.13 -0.57
C TRP A 230 -1.47 9.41 -0.07
N LEU A 231 -2.09 9.86 1.02
CA LEU A 231 -3.36 9.32 1.52
C LEU A 231 -4.52 9.58 0.54
N MET A 232 -4.53 10.76 -0.12
CA MET A 232 -5.49 11.03 -1.21
C MET A 232 -5.32 10.06 -2.38
N SER A 233 -4.10 9.69 -2.72
CA SER A 233 -3.85 8.67 -3.76
C SER A 233 -4.35 7.28 -3.32
N ALA A 234 -4.15 6.91 -2.05
CA ALA A 234 -4.72 5.68 -1.50
C ALA A 234 -6.26 5.71 -1.52
N GLU A 235 -6.86 6.87 -1.24
CA GLU A 235 -8.31 7.07 -1.29
C GLU A 235 -8.92 6.73 -2.66
N TYR A 236 -8.23 7.06 -3.78
CA TYR A 236 -8.69 6.69 -5.12
C TYR A 236 -8.84 5.18 -5.29
N ILE A 237 -7.92 4.40 -4.76
CA ILE A 237 -7.95 2.93 -4.82
C ILE A 237 -9.09 2.40 -3.92
N LEU A 238 -9.16 2.89 -2.69
CA LEU A 238 -10.18 2.50 -1.72
C LEU A 238 -11.59 2.85 -2.19
N ALA A 239 -11.79 4.05 -2.75
CA ALA A 239 -13.06 4.50 -3.31
C ALA A 239 -13.52 3.64 -4.49
N GLY A 240 -12.58 3.04 -5.25
CA GLY A 240 -12.88 2.06 -6.29
C GLY A 240 -13.37 0.71 -5.75
N GLY A 241 -13.25 0.46 -4.44
CA GLY A 241 -13.68 -0.75 -3.76
C GLY A 241 -12.57 -1.75 -3.48
N ASN A 242 -11.29 -1.42 -3.74
CA ASN A 242 -10.16 -2.25 -3.35
C ASN A 242 -9.61 -1.81 -1.99
N GLU A 243 -9.89 -2.57 -0.95
CA GLU A 243 -9.47 -2.29 0.43
C GLU A 243 -8.06 -2.81 0.76
N ASN A 244 -7.42 -3.53 -0.16
CA ASN A 244 -6.13 -4.19 0.06
C ASN A 244 -4.97 -3.26 -0.31
N VAL A 245 -4.87 -2.12 0.35
CA VAL A 245 -3.83 -1.11 0.08
C VAL A 245 -2.77 -1.13 1.19
N VAL A 246 -1.51 -1.17 0.78
CA VAL A 246 -0.31 -1.07 1.62
C VAL A 246 0.48 0.16 1.19
N LEU A 247 0.82 1.02 2.13
CA LEU A 247 1.64 2.20 1.88
C LEU A 247 3.13 1.83 1.91
N CYS A 248 3.96 2.44 1.04
CA CYS A 248 5.39 2.20 1.03
C CYS A 248 6.18 3.52 1.03
N GLU A 249 6.79 3.84 2.18
CA GLU A 249 7.77 4.93 2.29
C GLU A 249 9.06 4.52 1.59
N ARG A 250 9.60 5.40 0.72
CA ARG A 250 10.78 5.13 -0.11
C ARG A 250 11.78 6.28 -0.21
N GLY A 251 11.64 7.24 0.67
CA GLY A 251 12.43 8.47 0.69
C GLY A 251 11.87 9.59 -0.17
N ILE A 252 12.11 10.79 0.26
CA ILE A 252 11.74 12.03 -0.43
C ILE A 252 12.97 12.72 -1.00
N ARG A 253 12.79 13.43 -2.11
CA ARG A 253 13.84 14.25 -2.72
C ARG A 253 14.02 15.52 -1.90
N THR A 254 15.27 15.82 -1.58
CA THR A 254 15.67 17.06 -0.90
C THR A 254 16.85 17.69 -1.64
N TYR A 255 17.43 18.73 -1.06
CA TYR A 255 18.65 19.37 -1.54
C TYR A 255 19.91 18.51 -1.31
N GLU A 256 19.82 17.45 -0.47
CA GLU A 256 20.97 16.56 -0.18
C GLU A 256 21.32 15.69 -1.40
N THR A 257 22.60 15.57 -1.69
CA THR A 257 23.13 14.85 -2.86
C THR A 257 24.08 13.72 -2.53
N ALA A 258 24.48 13.58 -1.25
CA ALA A 258 25.38 12.53 -0.80
C ALA A 258 24.74 11.13 -0.89
N TYR A 259 23.42 11.05 -0.84
CA TYR A 259 22.60 9.85 -1.02
C TYR A 259 21.38 10.16 -1.90
N ARG A 260 20.67 9.11 -2.32
CA ARG A 260 19.62 9.23 -3.35
C ARG A 260 18.41 10.05 -2.90
N ASN A 261 17.90 9.76 -1.69
CA ASN A 261 16.75 10.41 -1.08
C ASN A 261 16.93 10.46 0.43
N VAL A 262 16.19 11.33 1.09
CA VAL A 262 16.05 11.31 2.56
C VAL A 262 14.94 10.32 2.93
N MET A 263 15.27 9.25 3.65
CA MET A 263 14.28 8.34 4.20
C MET A 263 13.50 9.05 5.31
N ASP A 264 12.21 9.30 5.06
CA ASP A 264 11.32 9.95 6.01
C ASP A 264 10.69 8.94 6.96
N LEU A 265 11.47 8.52 7.97
CA LEU A 265 10.95 7.60 8.98
C LEU A 265 9.92 8.25 9.92
N ASN A 266 9.84 9.59 9.98
CA ASN A 266 8.76 10.27 10.70
C ASN A 266 7.37 9.97 10.09
N ALA A 267 7.33 9.66 8.80
CA ALA A 267 6.09 9.30 8.14
C ALA A 267 5.43 8.06 8.76
N VAL A 268 6.20 7.10 9.28
CA VAL A 268 5.64 5.86 9.85
C VAL A 268 4.76 6.11 11.07
N PRO A 269 5.24 6.72 12.17
CA PRO A 269 4.38 7.02 13.33
C PRO A 269 3.28 8.04 12.99
N MET A 270 3.53 8.99 12.07
CA MET A 270 2.51 9.93 11.63
C MET A 270 1.36 9.20 10.91
N LEU A 271 1.66 8.31 9.96
CA LEU A 271 0.66 7.51 9.26
C LEU A 271 -0.12 6.61 10.22
N ARG A 272 0.53 6.05 11.25
CA ARG A 272 -0.17 5.26 12.29
C ARG A 272 -1.27 6.05 12.99
N SER A 273 -1.13 7.35 13.15
CA SER A 273 -2.15 8.22 13.73
C SER A 273 -3.25 8.62 12.73
N LEU A 274 -2.93 8.67 11.44
CA LEU A 274 -3.82 9.21 10.41
C LEU A 274 -4.61 8.11 9.68
N THR A 275 -4.01 6.92 9.48
CA THR A 275 -4.60 5.85 8.66
C THR A 275 -4.53 4.49 9.35
N HIS A 276 -5.40 3.61 8.93
CA HIS A 276 -5.43 2.19 9.33
C HIS A 276 -4.63 1.27 8.38
N LEU A 277 -4.09 1.82 7.28
CA LEU A 277 -3.40 1.05 6.25
C LEU A 277 -2.02 0.59 6.73
N PRO A 278 -1.57 -0.63 6.38
CA PRO A 278 -0.23 -1.10 6.72
C PRO A 278 0.85 -0.32 5.96
N ILE A 279 2.04 -0.24 6.58
CA ILE A 279 3.14 0.60 6.13
C ILE A 279 4.40 -0.25 5.94
N VAL A 280 4.97 -0.20 4.74
CA VAL A 280 6.25 -0.81 4.35
C VAL A 280 7.30 0.28 4.18
N VAL A 281 8.55 -0.02 4.50
CA VAL A 281 9.71 0.87 4.30
C VAL A 281 10.64 0.27 3.25
N ASP A 282 10.94 1.03 2.20
CA ASP A 282 11.88 0.69 1.13
C ASP A 282 13.20 1.43 1.35
N SER A 283 14.08 0.85 2.12
CA SER A 283 15.38 1.42 2.47
C SER A 283 16.36 1.45 1.29
N ALA A 284 16.21 0.56 0.30
CA ALA A 284 17.08 0.54 -0.88
C ALA A 284 16.88 1.81 -1.73
N HIS A 285 15.63 2.16 -2.06
CA HIS A 285 15.33 3.39 -2.79
C HIS A 285 15.49 4.65 -1.92
N GLY A 286 15.25 4.53 -0.61
CA GLY A 286 15.45 5.63 0.32
C GLY A 286 16.91 6.09 0.36
N THR A 287 17.85 5.17 0.45
CA THR A 287 19.27 5.49 0.59
C THR A 287 20.01 5.59 -0.75
N GLY A 288 19.72 4.70 -1.70
CA GLY A 288 20.48 4.55 -2.95
C GLY A 288 21.89 3.98 -2.76
N LYS A 289 22.23 3.49 -1.56
CA LYS A 289 23.54 2.99 -1.17
C LYS A 289 23.38 1.66 -0.42
N TRP A 290 23.88 0.56 -0.95
CA TRP A 290 23.73 -0.78 -0.36
C TRP A 290 24.19 -0.88 1.11
N TRP A 291 25.26 -0.19 1.48
CA TRP A 291 25.81 -0.24 2.83
C TRP A 291 24.96 0.49 3.89
N MET A 292 24.07 1.40 3.47
CA MET A 292 23.10 2.06 4.36
C MET A 292 21.80 1.25 4.55
N VAL A 293 21.50 0.33 3.64
CA VAL A 293 20.20 -0.38 3.60
C VAL A 293 19.93 -1.11 4.92
N ARG A 294 20.94 -1.78 5.47
CA ARG A 294 20.81 -2.56 6.72
C ARG A 294 20.37 -1.68 7.89
N ASP A 295 21.05 -0.56 8.10
CA ASP A 295 20.78 0.34 9.25
C ASP A 295 19.43 1.01 9.12
N LEU A 296 19.07 1.49 7.91
CA LEU A 296 17.78 2.13 7.67
C LEU A 296 16.61 1.12 7.68
N SER A 297 16.84 -0.13 7.33
CA SER A 297 15.85 -1.21 7.50
C SER A 297 15.55 -1.46 8.97
N ARG A 298 16.60 -1.60 9.80
CA ARG A 298 16.45 -1.75 11.27
C ARG A 298 15.72 -0.56 11.89
N ALA A 299 16.08 0.65 11.48
CA ALA A 299 15.39 1.85 11.92
C ALA A 299 13.90 1.85 11.48
N GLY A 300 13.59 1.38 10.26
CA GLY A 300 12.23 1.19 9.78
C GLY A 300 11.40 0.23 10.66
N VAL A 301 11.99 -0.86 11.10
CA VAL A 301 11.35 -1.77 12.07
C VAL A 301 11.14 -1.08 13.42
N ALA A 302 12.17 -0.39 13.91
CA ALA A 302 12.11 0.28 15.21
C ALA A 302 11.03 1.37 15.31
N VAL A 303 10.70 2.04 14.20
CA VAL A 303 9.61 3.03 14.16
C VAL A 303 8.23 2.41 13.90
N GLY A 304 8.15 1.08 13.75
CA GLY A 304 6.89 0.34 13.67
C GLY A 304 6.38 0.07 12.24
N ALA A 305 7.26 -0.10 11.26
CA ALA A 305 6.84 -0.57 9.93
C ALA A 305 6.31 -2.01 9.98
N ASP A 306 5.28 -2.31 9.19
CA ASP A 306 4.69 -3.67 9.04
C ASP A 306 5.52 -4.56 8.10
N GLY A 307 6.38 -3.95 7.32
CA GLY A 307 7.24 -4.66 6.39
C GLY A 307 8.39 -3.82 5.87
N LEU A 308 9.31 -4.52 5.22
CA LEU A 308 10.46 -3.94 4.55
C LEU A 308 10.49 -4.39 3.09
N MET A 309 10.96 -3.49 2.22
CA MET A 309 11.28 -3.81 0.84
C MET A 309 12.75 -3.50 0.58
N VAL A 310 13.48 -4.46 0.05
CA VAL A 310 14.90 -4.29 -0.29
C VAL A 310 15.23 -4.87 -1.66
N GLU A 311 16.25 -4.32 -2.29
CA GLU A 311 16.77 -4.84 -3.56
C GLU A 311 17.94 -5.78 -3.30
N VAL A 312 17.90 -6.95 -3.94
CA VAL A 312 18.93 -7.99 -3.85
C VAL A 312 19.37 -8.37 -5.25
N HIS A 313 20.68 -8.39 -5.47
CA HIS A 313 21.25 -8.84 -6.73
C HIS A 313 22.50 -9.68 -6.47
N HIS A 314 22.68 -10.79 -7.20
CA HIS A 314 23.82 -11.68 -7.01
C HIS A 314 25.13 -11.07 -7.51
N GLU A 315 25.08 -10.23 -8.53
CA GLU A 315 26.19 -9.46 -9.10
C GLU A 315 25.81 -7.98 -9.29
N PRO A 316 25.70 -7.15 -8.23
CA PRO A 316 25.23 -5.77 -8.31
C PRO A 316 25.98 -4.91 -9.33
N ASP A 317 27.28 -5.17 -9.52
CA ASP A 317 28.12 -4.43 -10.44
C ASP A 317 27.74 -4.67 -11.94
N LYS A 318 26.99 -5.74 -12.22
CA LYS A 318 26.48 -6.08 -13.56
C LYS A 318 24.99 -5.80 -13.72
N ALA A 319 24.31 -5.34 -12.69
CA ALA A 319 22.89 -5.10 -12.72
C ALA A 319 22.50 -4.04 -13.76
N PHE A 320 21.48 -4.32 -14.55
CA PHE A 320 20.95 -3.37 -15.54
C PHE A 320 20.22 -2.19 -14.89
N SER A 321 19.88 -2.28 -13.61
CA SER A 321 19.21 -1.24 -12.84
C SER A 321 19.59 -1.27 -11.38
N ASP A 322 19.89 -0.08 -10.82
CA ASP A 322 20.02 0.22 -9.38
C ASP A 322 21.01 -0.70 -8.62
N GLY A 323 22.08 -1.18 -9.29
CA GLY A 323 23.14 -1.98 -8.68
C GLY A 323 23.74 -1.38 -7.40
N PRO A 324 24.05 -0.06 -7.35
CA PRO A 324 24.65 0.58 -6.18
C PRO A 324 23.83 0.49 -4.88
N GLN A 325 22.53 0.24 -4.95
CA GLN A 325 21.65 0.08 -3.79
C GLN A 325 21.26 -1.37 -3.49
N SER A 326 21.62 -2.30 -4.37
CA SER A 326 21.27 -3.71 -4.24
C SER A 326 22.21 -4.43 -3.28
N LEU A 327 21.61 -5.20 -2.35
CA LEU A 327 22.36 -6.07 -1.46
C LEU A 327 22.83 -7.33 -2.20
N LYS A 328 24.05 -7.78 -1.91
CA LYS A 328 24.44 -9.17 -2.22
C LYS A 328 23.67 -10.14 -1.33
N PRO A 329 23.41 -11.40 -1.77
CA PRO A 329 22.66 -12.37 -0.95
C PRO A 329 23.18 -12.54 0.47
N ALA A 330 24.49 -12.57 0.66
CA ALA A 330 25.10 -12.68 2.01
C ALA A 330 24.77 -11.46 2.90
N LYS A 331 24.73 -10.25 2.33
CA LYS A 331 24.37 -9.05 3.08
C LYS A 331 22.87 -8.99 3.38
N PHE A 332 22.04 -9.56 2.51
CA PHE A 332 20.62 -9.73 2.79
C PHE A 332 20.40 -10.74 3.94
N GLU A 333 21.14 -11.84 3.97
CA GLU A 333 21.07 -12.81 5.08
C GLU A 333 21.48 -12.17 6.43
N GLU A 334 22.51 -11.30 6.46
CA GLU A 334 22.88 -10.52 7.65
C GLU A 334 21.72 -9.60 8.10
N LEU A 335 21.10 -8.90 7.17
CA LEU A 335 19.94 -8.05 7.47
C LEU A 335 18.78 -8.86 8.07
N MET A 336 18.46 -10.02 7.48
CA MET A 336 17.36 -10.86 7.98
C MET A 336 17.58 -11.33 9.41
N LYS A 337 18.83 -11.67 9.80
CA LYS A 337 19.16 -12.02 11.19
C LYS A 337 18.92 -10.87 12.15
N ASP A 338 19.18 -9.62 11.72
CA ASP A 338 18.99 -8.44 12.57
C ASP A 338 17.52 -8.07 12.78
N VAL A 339 16.67 -8.30 11.78
CA VAL A 339 15.27 -7.88 11.84
C VAL A 339 14.32 -8.96 12.35
N GLN A 340 14.83 -10.20 12.51
CA GLN A 340 14.10 -11.32 13.11
C GLN A 340 14.46 -11.54 14.60
N ALA A 341 15.52 -10.90 15.08
CA ALA A 341 15.95 -10.93 16.48
C ALA A 341 15.15 -9.97 17.34
#